data_ff3a07a6ab1a847820f61a8ff3d31382
#
_entry.id   ff3a07a6ab1a847820f61a8ff3d31382
#
_cell.length_a   1.000
_cell.length_b   1.000
_cell.length_c   1.000
_cell.angle_alpha   90.00
_cell.angle_beta   90.00
_cell.angle_gamma   90.00
#
_symmetry.space_group_name_H-M   'P 1'
#
loop_
_entity.id
_entity.type
_entity.pdbx_description
1 polymer ?
#
loop_
_entity_poly.entity_id
_entity_poly.type
_entity_poly.pdbx_seq_one_letter_code
_entity_poly.pdbx_strand_id
1 'polypeptide(L)'
;EISCSLVGSEMCIRDRYMVQTVMGTLAELLAEEGVAPSPDLITVQNRYNPTLDYRAYMIPALMIMLLIMLCGFLPALNLVGEKERGTIEQINVTPVGRLTFTLAKLIPYWIIGLAVLTVAMSLAWLVYGLTPVGAVGAVYLAAALFIVTMSGLGVAIANRSDTMQQTMFVMFFFVMIFVLMSGLITPIASMPGWAQAITRLLPPRYFIGI
;
A
#
# COMPACT_ATOMS: atom_id res chain seq x y z
N GLU A 1 -7.15 4.88 27.94
CA GLU A 1 -7.91 4.04 26.98
C GLU A 1 -7.13 4.00 25.68
N ILE A 2 -6.42 2.90 25.47
CA ILE A 2 -5.65 2.68 24.24
C ILE A 2 -6.65 2.21 23.20
N SER A 3 -7.06 3.11 22.33
CA SER A 3 -7.80 2.80 21.12
C SER A 3 -6.90 1.98 20.20
N CYS A 4 -6.83 0.68 20.42
CA CYS A 4 -6.15 -0.26 19.55
C CYS A 4 -7.02 -0.44 18.30
N SER A 5 -6.69 0.26 17.21
CA SER A 5 -7.41 0.11 15.95
C SER A 5 -7.15 -1.26 15.33
N LEU A 6 -8.10 -1.75 14.53
CA LEU A 6 -8.13 -3.10 13.95
C LEU A 6 -6.81 -3.56 13.28
N VAL A 7 -6.01 -2.65 12.75
CA VAL A 7 -4.72 -2.96 12.10
C VAL A 7 -3.55 -3.07 13.09
N GLY A 8 -3.65 -2.39 14.22
CA GLY A 8 -2.66 -2.45 15.30
C GLY A 8 -2.95 -3.52 16.34
N SER A 9 -4.15 -4.14 16.32
CA SER A 9 -4.61 -5.01 17.41
C SER A 9 -3.73 -6.24 17.61
N GLU A 10 -3.34 -6.94 16.56
CA GLU A 10 -2.46 -8.13 16.69
C GLU A 10 -1.03 -7.75 17.12
N MET A 11 -0.52 -6.63 16.61
CA MET A 11 0.80 -6.12 17.01
C MET A 11 0.77 -5.60 18.46
N CYS A 12 -0.26 -4.86 18.85
CA CYS A 12 -0.49 -4.42 20.23
C CYS A 12 -0.71 -5.59 21.18
N ILE A 13 -1.45 -6.62 20.76
CA ILE A 13 -1.68 -7.82 21.60
C ILE A 13 -0.38 -8.58 21.78
N ARG A 14 0.38 -8.81 20.72
CA ARG A 14 1.68 -9.50 20.81
C ARG A 14 2.70 -8.73 21.63
N ASP A 15 2.81 -7.43 21.46
CA ASP A 15 3.71 -6.58 22.23
C ASP A 15 3.28 -6.57 23.73
N ARG A 16 1.98 -6.53 24.00
CA ARG A 16 1.45 -6.61 25.36
C ARG A 16 1.74 -7.96 26.02
N TYR A 17 1.58 -9.07 25.29
CA TYR A 17 1.96 -10.39 25.79
C TYR A 17 3.46 -10.51 26.03
N MET A 18 4.28 -10.00 25.10
CA MET A 18 5.73 -9.99 25.28
C MET A 18 6.15 -9.16 26.50
N VAL A 19 5.61 -7.96 26.65
CA VAL A 19 5.88 -7.11 27.81
C VAL A 19 5.40 -7.79 29.11
N GLN A 20 4.20 -8.37 29.13
CA GLN A 20 3.70 -9.09 30.31
C GLN A 20 4.56 -10.31 30.67
N THR A 21 4.98 -11.09 29.66
CA THR A 21 5.83 -12.26 29.91
C THR A 21 7.19 -11.85 30.43
N VAL A 22 7.83 -10.86 29.84
CA VAL A 22 9.13 -10.36 30.27
C VAL A 22 9.03 -9.70 31.66
N MET A 23 7.97 -8.92 31.90
CA MET A 23 7.74 -8.34 33.26
C MET A 23 7.46 -9.40 34.31
N GLY A 24 6.71 -10.47 33.94
CA GLY A 24 6.46 -11.59 34.87
C GLY A 24 7.74 -12.31 35.24
N THR A 25 8.56 -12.69 34.30
CA THR A 25 9.85 -13.36 34.53
C THR A 25 10.84 -12.45 35.29
N LEU A 26 10.85 -11.16 34.96
CA LEU A 26 11.71 -10.20 35.67
C LEU A 26 11.25 -9.98 37.11
N ALA A 27 9.93 -9.92 37.34
CA ALA A 27 9.36 -9.81 38.68
C ALA A 27 9.66 -11.05 39.54
N GLU A 28 9.64 -12.25 38.98
CA GLU A 28 10.03 -13.49 39.66
C GLU A 28 11.51 -13.45 40.03
N LEU A 29 12.40 -13.06 39.13
CA LEU A 29 13.84 -12.98 39.39
C LEU A 29 14.19 -11.91 40.45
N LEU A 30 13.53 -10.74 40.38
CA LEU A 30 13.74 -9.66 41.34
C LEU A 30 13.17 -10.01 42.73
N ALA A 31 12.09 -10.81 42.77
CA ALA A 31 11.52 -11.31 44.00
C ALA A 31 12.47 -12.30 44.73
N GLU A 32 13.23 -13.12 43.96
CA GLU A 32 14.28 -13.98 44.51
C GLU A 32 15.44 -13.15 45.12
N GLU A 33 15.74 -11.97 44.56
CA GLU A 33 16.79 -11.06 45.09
C GLU A 33 16.27 -10.06 46.13
N GLY A 34 14.98 -10.11 46.48
CA GLY A 34 14.37 -9.21 47.48
C GLY A 34 14.21 -7.75 47.04
N VAL A 35 14.27 -7.49 45.74
CA VAL A 35 14.11 -6.16 45.14
C VAL A 35 12.68 -6.00 44.64
N ALA A 36 11.98 -4.94 45.10
CA ALA A 36 10.63 -4.65 44.61
C ALA A 36 10.67 -4.27 43.13
N PRO A 37 9.87 -4.92 42.25
CA PRO A 37 9.83 -4.57 40.83
C PRO A 37 9.27 -3.16 40.63
N SER A 38 10.04 -2.26 40.03
CA SER A 38 9.55 -0.94 39.64
C SER A 38 8.75 -1.05 38.35
N PRO A 39 7.59 -0.37 38.22
CA PRO A 39 6.73 -0.45 37.05
C PRO A 39 7.34 0.11 35.74
N ASP A 40 8.46 0.83 35.82
CA ASP A 40 9.11 1.52 34.71
C ASP A 40 10.31 0.77 34.08
N LEU A 41 10.48 -0.53 34.36
CA LEU A 41 11.63 -1.32 33.91
C LEU A 41 11.63 -1.56 32.38
N ILE A 42 10.49 -1.48 31.71
CA ILE A 42 10.38 -1.69 30.26
C ILE A 42 9.71 -0.49 29.62
N THR A 43 10.49 0.27 28.87
CA THR A 43 9.95 1.34 28.00
C THR A 43 9.81 0.82 26.58
N VAL A 44 8.56 0.67 26.09
CA VAL A 44 8.29 0.32 24.71
C VAL A 44 8.46 1.55 23.85
N GLN A 45 9.51 1.58 23.04
CA GLN A 45 9.76 2.68 22.10
C GLN A 45 9.34 2.30 20.69
N ASN A 46 8.26 2.90 20.18
CA ASN A 46 7.83 2.75 18.80
C ASN A 46 8.67 3.66 17.90
N ARG A 47 9.60 3.09 17.15
CA ARG A 47 10.60 3.82 16.37
C ARG A 47 9.99 4.64 15.21
N TYR A 48 8.90 4.16 14.60
CA TYR A 48 8.29 4.77 13.42
C TYR A 48 7.00 5.57 13.72
N ASN A 49 6.36 5.30 14.84
CA ASN A 49 5.18 6.03 15.28
C ASN A 49 5.17 6.15 16.80
N PRO A 50 5.93 7.11 17.37
CA PRO A 50 6.09 7.27 18.82
C PRO A 50 4.77 7.57 19.54
N THR A 51 3.84 8.23 18.85
CA THR A 51 2.54 8.67 19.38
C THR A 51 1.44 7.64 19.16
N LEU A 52 1.71 6.51 18.46
CA LEU A 52 0.70 5.53 18.03
C LEU A 52 -0.48 6.19 17.29
N ASP A 53 -0.20 7.27 16.56
CA ASP A 53 -1.23 7.96 15.82
C ASP A 53 -1.62 7.15 14.58
N TYR A 54 -2.84 6.60 14.62
CA TYR A 54 -3.42 5.82 13.52
C TYR A 54 -3.49 6.60 12.19
N ARG A 55 -3.64 7.91 12.28
CA ARG A 55 -3.77 8.80 11.10
C ARG A 55 -2.49 8.82 10.27
N ALA A 56 -1.33 8.85 10.94
CA ALA A 56 -0.03 8.84 10.28
C ALA A 56 0.21 7.58 9.43
N TYR A 57 -0.45 6.47 9.75
CA TYR A 57 -0.38 5.21 9.02
C TYR A 57 -1.47 5.09 7.95
N MET A 58 -2.72 5.45 8.26
CA MET A 58 -3.86 5.25 7.36
C MET A 58 -3.86 6.21 6.17
N ILE A 59 -3.37 7.44 6.34
CA ILE A 59 -3.38 8.43 5.25
C ILE A 59 -2.49 7.99 4.08
N PRO A 60 -1.22 7.61 4.27
CA PRO A 60 -0.41 7.04 3.19
C PRO A 60 -1.02 5.77 2.59
N ALA A 61 -1.63 4.92 3.42
CA ALA A 61 -2.30 3.71 2.96
C ALA A 61 -3.42 3.99 1.97
N LEU A 62 -4.28 4.97 2.29
CA LEU A 62 -5.36 5.39 1.41
C LEU A 62 -4.84 6.04 0.11
N MET A 63 -3.75 6.82 0.19
CA MET A 63 -3.10 7.38 -1.01
C MET A 63 -2.64 6.28 -1.97
N ILE A 64 -2.00 5.22 -1.45
CA ILE A 64 -1.54 4.09 -2.25
C ILE A 64 -2.73 3.35 -2.87
N MET A 65 -3.79 3.12 -2.11
CA MET A 65 -5.00 2.48 -2.60
C MET A 65 -5.65 3.29 -3.74
N LEU A 66 -5.71 4.61 -3.61
CA LEU A 66 -6.20 5.48 -4.67
C LEU A 66 -5.33 5.40 -5.93
N LEU A 67 -4.00 5.39 -5.79
CA LEU A 67 -3.10 5.25 -6.93
C LEU A 67 -3.26 3.91 -7.66
N ILE A 68 -3.44 2.80 -6.92
CA ILE A 68 -3.72 1.48 -7.51
C ILE A 68 -5.01 1.52 -8.34
N MET A 69 -6.07 2.12 -7.78
CA MET A 69 -7.37 2.23 -8.46
C MET A 69 -7.29 3.14 -9.68
N LEU A 70 -6.68 4.31 -9.57
CA LEU A 70 -6.62 5.27 -10.68
C LEU A 70 -5.67 4.82 -11.79
N CYS A 71 -4.50 4.33 -11.46
CA CYS A 71 -3.44 4.07 -12.44
C CYS A 71 -3.36 2.62 -12.89
N GLY A 72 -3.93 1.68 -12.15
CA GLY A 72 -4.00 0.26 -12.52
C GLY A 72 -5.37 -0.16 -13.05
N PHE A 73 -6.41 0.05 -12.25
CA PHE A 73 -7.75 -0.46 -12.51
C PHE A 73 -8.45 0.29 -13.66
N LEU A 74 -8.49 1.64 -13.63
CA LEU A 74 -9.20 2.42 -14.64
C LEU A 74 -8.61 2.30 -16.05
N PRO A 75 -7.27 2.38 -16.26
CA PRO A 75 -6.70 2.15 -17.57
C PRO A 75 -6.98 0.76 -18.13
N ALA A 76 -6.96 -0.28 -17.29
CA ALA A 76 -7.29 -1.63 -17.70
C ALA A 76 -8.72 -1.72 -18.24
N LEU A 77 -9.69 -1.17 -17.51
CA LEU A 77 -11.09 -1.13 -17.95
C LEU A 77 -11.28 -0.33 -19.23
N ASN A 78 -10.60 0.81 -19.34
CA ASN A 78 -10.69 1.65 -20.55
C ASN A 78 -10.20 0.88 -21.78
N LEU A 79 -9.05 0.20 -21.65
CA LEU A 79 -8.46 -0.56 -22.76
C LEU A 79 -9.34 -1.73 -23.19
N VAL A 80 -9.91 -2.49 -22.23
CA VAL A 80 -10.81 -3.61 -22.54
C VAL A 80 -12.15 -3.11 -23.08
N GLY A 81 -12.66 -1.99 -22.57
CA GLY A 81 -13.87 -1.37 -23.12
C GLY A 81 -13.75 -1.00 -24.60
N GLU A 82 -12.56 -0.57 -25.04
CA GLU A 82 -12.28 -0.34 -26.44
C GLU A 82 -12.19 -1.64 -27.26
N LYS A 83 -11.63 -2.70 -26.64
CA LYS A 83 -11.59 -4.03 -27.25
C LYS A 83 -12.99 -4.60 -27.43
N GLU A 84 -13.84 -4.52 -26.43
CA GLU A 84 -15.22 -5.02 -26.44
C GLU A 84 -16.10 -4.29 -27.45
N ARG A 85 -15.85 -2.98 -27.67
CA ARG A 85 -16.57 -2.17 -28.68
C ARG A 85 -16.04 -2.35 -30.10
N GLY A 86 -14.97 -3.14 -30.29
CA GLY A 86 -14.34 -3.34 -31.59
C GLY A 86 -13.51 -2.14 -32.10
N THR A 87 -13.32 -1.10 -31.29
CA THR A 87 -12.55 0.09 -31.69
C THR A 87 -11.08 -0.24 -31.95
N ILE A 88 -10.53 -1.25 -31.27
CA ILE A 88 -9.15 -1.70 -31.47
C ILE A 88 -8.96 -2.27 -32.87
N GLU A 89 -9.96 -2.93 -33.47
CA GLU A 89 -9.88 -3.44 -34.80
C GLU A 89 -9.79 -2.31 -35.84
N GLN A 90 -10.52 -1.22 -35.63
CA GLN A 90 -10.45 -0.02 -36.47
C GLN A 90 -9.07 0.65 -36.39
N ILE A 91 -8.43 0.64 -35.19
CA ILE A 91 -7.10 1.20 -34.99
C ILE A 91 -6.04 0.35 -35.68
N ASN A 92 -6.21 -0.97 -35.74
CA ASN A 92 -5.25 -1.87 -36.37
C ASN A 92 -5.14 -1.67 -37.90
N VAL A 93 -6.12 -1.06 -38.56
CA VAL A 93 -6.04 -0.70 -39.98
C VAL A 93 -5.38 0.67 -40.22
N THR A 94 -5.13 1.43 -39.15
CA THR A 94 -4.40 2.70 -39.20
C THR A 94 -2.89 2.47 -39.07
N PRO A 95 -2.02 3.37 -39.59
CA PRO A 95 -0.56 3.23 -39.46
C PRO A 95 -0.03 3.56 -38.04
N VAL A 96 -0.89 3.50 -37.02
CA VAL A 96 -0.52 3.80 -35.62
C VAL A 96 0.06 2.57 -34.95
N GLY A 97 1.26 2.70 -34.41
CA GLY A 97 1.91 1.63 -33.66
C GLY A 97 1.16 1.29 -32.36
N ARG A 98 1.11 0.00 -32.00
CA ARG A 98 0.43 -0.48 -30.77
C ARG A 98 0.94 0.18 -29.50
N LEU A 99 2.25 0.42 -29.40
CA LEU A 99 2.85 1.10 -28.26
C LEU A 99 2.39 2.55 -28.14
N THR A 100 2.34 3.26 -29.29
CA THR A 100 1.87 4.66 -29.32
C THR A 100 0.43 4.77 -28.86
N PHE A 101 -0.44 3.86 -29.32
CA PHE A 101 -1.82 3.80 -28.86
C PHE A 101 -1.94 3.55 -27.35
N THR A 102 -1.22 2.54 -26.83
CA THR A 102 -1.26 2.21 -25.40
C THR A 102 -0.73 3.36 -24.55
N LEU A 103 0.39 3.97 -24.93
CA LEU A 103 0.95 5.11 -24.20
C LEU A 103 0.04 6.33 -24.24
N ALA A 104 -0.58 6.63 -25.37
CA ALA A 104 -1.54 7.73 -25.50
C ALA A 104 -2.72 7.58 -24.53
N LYS A 105 -3.13 6.34 -24.24
CA LYS A 105 -4.16 6.04 -23.24
C LYS A 105 -3.65 6.10 -21.80
N LEU A 106 -2.40 5.72 -21.55
CA LEU A 106 -1.84 5.67 -20.18
C LEU A 106 -1.38 7.03 -19.67
N ILE A 107 -0.81 7.87 -20.53
CA ILE A 107 -0.27 9.18 -20.13
C ILE A 107 -1.27 10.04 -19.35
N PRO A 108 -2.54 10.20 -19.76
CA PRO A 108 -3.51 10.98 -18.99
C PRO A 108 -3.71 10.41 -17.56
N TYR A 109 -3.74 9.09 -17.42
CA TYR A 109 -3.87 8.48 -16.09
C TYR A 109 -2.63 8.69 -15.22
N TRP A 110 -1.44 8.73 -15.80
CA TRP A 110 -0.20 9.06 -15.07
C TRP A 110 -0.21 10.50 -14.55
N ILE A 111 -0.64 11.44 -15.39
CA ILE A 111 -0.76 12.85 -15.00
C ILE A 111 -1.81 13.01 -13.89
N ILE A 112 -2.96 12.38 -14.04
CA ILE A 112 -4.03 12.40 -13.03
C ILE A 112 -3.54 11.74 -11.72
N GLY A 113 -2.85 10.62 -11.80
CA GLY A 113 -2.30 9.93 -10.62
C GLY A 113 -1.32 10.80 -9.83
N LEU A 114 -0.40 11.49 -10.52
CA LEU A 114 0.52 12.44 -9.88
C LEU A 114 -0.21 13.66 -9.32
N ALA A 115 -1.22 14.18 -10.02
CA ALA A 115 -2.04 15.28 -9.52
C ALA A 115 -2.82 14.89 -8.25
N VAL A 116 -3.44 13.72 -8.24
CA VAL A 116 -4.15 13.19 -7.06
C VAL A 116 -3.19 12.97 -5.89
N LEU A 117 -1.98 12.45 -6.13
CA LEU A 117 -0.95 12.33 -5.10
C LEU A 117 -0.60 13.70 -4.51
N THR A 118 -0.41 14.72 -5.36
CA THR A 118 -0.09 16.08 -4.91
C THR A 118 -1.21 16.66 -4.06
N VAL A 119 -2.47 16.51 -4.49
CA VAL A 119 -3.64 16.97 -3.73
C VAL A 119 -3.73 16.23 -2.39
N ALA A 120 -3.57 14.91 -2.40
CA ALA A 120 -3.64 14.10 -1.19
C ALA A 120 -2.52 14.45 -0.19
N MET A 121 -1.28 14.67 -0.66
CA MET A 121 -0.18 15.14 0.19
C MET A 121 -0.43 16.54 0.74
N SER A 122 -0.98 17.45 -0.08
CA SER A 122 -1.33 18.80 0.35
C SER A 122 -2.41 18.77 1.44
N LEU A 123 -3.42 17.92 1.29
CA LEU A 123 -4.46 17.73 2.31
C LEU A 123 -3.90 17.10 3.59
N ALA A 124 -3.01 16.13 3.48
CA ALA A 124 -2.35 15.51 4.63
C ALA A 124 -1.54 16.53 5.44
N TRP A 125 -0.84 17.43 4.74
CA TRP A 125 -0.12 18.51 5.38
C TRP A 125 -1.05 19.55 6.01
N LEU A 126 -2.06 20.02 5.27
CA LEU A 126 -2.94 21.12 5.70
C LEU A 126 -3.87 20.71 6.87
N VAL A 127 -4.43 19.50 6.81
CA VAL A 127 -5.44 19.02 7.78
C VAL A 127 -4.81 18.34 8.98
N TYR A 128 -3.76 17.56 8.75
CA TYR A 128 -3.16 16.69 9.78
C TYR A 128 -1.75 17.12 10.18
N GLY A 129 -1.16 18.10 9.51
CA GLY A 129 0.21 18.55 9.78
C GLY A 129 1.27 17.48 9.48
N LEU A 130 0.91 16.43 8.73
CA LEU A 130 1.83 15.34 8.38
C LEU A 130 2.77 15.79 7.26
N THR A 131 4.06 15.81 7.57
CA THR A 131 5.11 16.08 6.59
C THR A 131 5.92 14.81 6.33
N PRO A 132 6.30 14.53 5.07
CA PRO A 132 7.21 13.43 4.81
C PRO A 132 8.56 13.71 5.48
N VAL A 133 9.11 12.72 6.17
CA VAL A 133 10.41 12.82 6.87
C VAL A 133 11.58 12.85 5.88
N GLY A 134 11.35 12.40 4.64
CA GLY A 134 12.36 12.34 3.57
C GLY A 134 12.23 13.45 2.52
N ALA A 135 13.08 13.38 1.50
CA ALA A 135 13.03 14.30 0.36
C ALA A 135 11.72 14.07 -0.42
N VAL A 136 10.90 15.11 -0.55
CA VAL A 136 9.64 15.07 -1.31
C VAL A 136 9.87 14.57 -2.74
N GLY A 137 10.99 14.91 -3.37
CA GLY A 137 11.37 14.43 -4.71
C GLY A 137 11.51 12.91 -4.79
N ALA A 138 11.99 12.24 -3.73
CA ALA A 138 12.09 10.79 -3.69
C ALA A 138 10.70 10.12 -3.68
N VAL A 139 9.74 10.71 -2.94
CA VAL A 139 8.36 10.25 -2.91
C VAL A 139 7.71 10.35 -4.29
N TYR A 140 7.89 11.47 -5.00
CA TYR A 140 7.37 11.65 -6.37
C TYR A 140 8.01 10.69 -7.37
N LEU A 141 9.32 10.46 -7.28
CA LEU A 141 10.02 9.51 -8.14
C LEU A 141 9.53 8.09 -7.92
N ALA A 142 9.41 7.69 -6.66
CA ALA A 142 8.85 6.39 -6.29
C ALA A 142 7.39 6.22 -6.75
N ALA A 143 6.57 7.27 -6.59
CA ALA A 143 5.20 7.28 -7.07
C ALA A 143 5.12 7.15 -8.60
N ALA A 144 5.98 7.83 -9.35
CA ALA A 144 6.04 7.71 -10.81
C ALA A 144 6.38 6.28 -11.24
N LEU A 145 7.39 5.67 -10.63
CA LEU A 145 7.75 4.27 -10.89
C LEU A 145 6.61 3.32 -10.53
N PHE A 146 5.95 3.57 -9.40
CA PHE A 146 4.80 2.78 -8.97
C PHE A 146 3.63 2.88 -9.95
N ILE A 147 3.28 4.09 -10.40
CA ILE A 147 2.23 4.36 -11.38
C ILE A 147 2.51 3.62 -12.70
N VAL A 148 3.75 3.69 -13.20
CA VAL A 148 4.15 2.98 -14.43
C VAL A 148 4.03 1.47 -14.25
N THR A 149 4.47 0.94 -13.13
CA THR A 149 4.40 -0.51 -12.85
C THR A 149 2.96 -0.98 -12.75
N MET A 150 2.09 -0.24 -12.05
CA MET A 150 0.68 -0.59 -11.88
C MET A 150 -0.10 -0.46 -13.19
N SER A 151 0.17 0.56 -13.99
CA SER A 151 -0.44 0.70 -15.32
C SER A 151 -0.01 -0.40 -16.27
N GLY A 152 1.27 -0.81 -16.22
CA GLY A 152 1.78 -1.95 -16.99
C GLY A 152 1.08 -3.26 -16.64
N LEU A 153 0.84 -3.51 -15.34
CA LEU A 153 0.07 -4.66 -14.88
C LEU A 153 -1.38 -4.59 -15.35
N GLY A 154 -2.01 -3.41 -15.27
CA GLY A 154 -3.37 -3.19 -15.79
C GLY A 154 -3.48 -3.51 -17.29
N VAL A 155 -2.52 -3.05 -18.10
CA VAL A 155 -2.45 -3.37 -19.55
C VAL A 155 -2.24 -4.86 -19.79
N ALA A 156 -1.38 -5.52 -18.99
CA ALA A 156 -1.13 -6.95 -19.13
C ALA A 156 -2.40 -7.79 -18.86
N ILE A 157 -3.21 -7.39 -17.88
CA ILE A 157 -4.50 -8.03 -17.58
C ILE A 157 -5.51 -7.72 -18.69
N ALA A 158 -5.60 -6.46 -19.14
CA ALA A 158 -6.49 -6.04 -20.21
C ALA A 158 -6.24 -6.82 -21.52
N ASN A 159 -4.98 -7.10 -21.84
CA ASN A 159 -4.62 -7.89 -23.01
C ASN A 159 -5.11 -9.36 -22.95
N ARG A 160 -5.25 -9.91 -21.73
CA ARG A 160 -5.72 -11.28 -21.50
C ARG A 160 -7.24 -11.39 -21.33
N SER A 161 -7.92 -10.28 -21.11
CA SER A 161 -9.36 -10.22 -20.88
C SER A 161 -10.09 -9.83 -22.16
N ASP A 162 -11.27 -10.42 -22.40
CA ASP A 162 -12.08 -10.14 -23.57
C ASP A 162 -13.28 -9.24 -23.25
N THR A 163 -13.73 -9.22 -21.99
CA THR A 163 -14.86 -8.40 -21.55
C THR A 163 -14.50 -7.50 -20.38
N MET A 164 -15.20 -6.36 -20.27
CA MET A 164 -15.05 -5.45 -19.13
C MET A 164 -15.36 -6.14 -17.81
N GLN A 165 -16.39 -6.98 -17.77
CA GLN A 165 -16.78 -7.69 -16.58
C GLN A 165 -15.69 -8.65 -16.09
N GLN A 166 -15.08 -9.42 -17.00
CA GLN A 166 -13.95 -10.29 -16.70
C GLN A 166 -12.77 -9.49 -16.14
N THR A 167 -12.44 -8.36 -16.76
CA THR A 167 -11.37 -7.48 -16.31
C THR A 167 -11.63 -6.94 -14.92
N MET A 168 -12.87 -6.53 -14.62
CA MET A 168 -13.25 -6.05 -13.28
C MET A 168 -12.98 -7.11 -12.21
N PHE A 169 -13.41 -8.35 -12.41
CA PHE A 169 -13.20 -9.43 -11.45
C PHE A 169 -11.71 -9.74 -11.25
N VAL A 170 -10.96 -9.85 -12.35
CA VAL A 170 -9.52 -10.15 -12.28
C VAL A 170 -8.77 -9.01 -11.59
N MET A 171 -9.05 -7.75 -11.98
CA MET A 171 -8.40 -6.59 -11.35
C MET A 171 -8.78 -6.45 -9.88
N PHE A 172 -10.04 -6.67 -9.52
CA PHE A 172 -10.48 -6.65 -8.12
C PHE A 172 -9.71 -7.69 -7.29
N PHE A 173 -9.54 -8.91 -7.82
CA PHE A 173 -8.77 -9.96 -7.16
C PHE A 173 -7.30 -9.53 -6.94
N PHE A 174 -6.66 -8.95 -7.95
CA PHE A 174 -5.28 -8.45 -7.81
C PHE A 174 -5.18 -7.29 -6.82
N VAL A 175 -6.13 -6.35 -6.86
CA VAL A 175 -6.18 -5.23 -5.90
C VAL A 175 -6.32 -5.75 -4.47
N MET A 176 -7.20 -6.73 -4.23
CA MET A 176 -7.37 -7.34 -2.91
C MET A 176 -6.08 -8.03 -2.43
N ILE A 177 -5.41 -8.78 -3.31
CA ILE A 177 -4.11 -9.39 -2.98
C ILE A 177 -3.09 -8.30 -2.64
N PHE A 178 -3.00 -7.23 -3.43
CA PHE A 178 -2.05 -6.15 -3.20
C PHE A 178 -2.31 -5.44 -1.88
N VAL A 179 -3.55 -5.14 -1.56
CA VAL A 179 -3.93 -4.50 -0.31
C VAL A 179 -3.62 -5.39 0.90
N LEU A 180 -3.99 -6.68 0.83
CA LEU A 180 -3.73 -7.63 1.92
C LEU A 180 -2.24 -7.93 2.11
N MET A 181 -1.50 -8.11 1.01
CA MET A 181 -0.08 -8.49 1.06
C MET A 181 0.89 -7.31 1.10
N SER A 182 0.41 -6.09 0.92
CA SER A 182 1.26 -4.89 0.94
C SER A 182 1.78 -4.52 2.32
N GLY A 183 1.17 -5.05 3.37
CA GLY A 183 1.45 -4.63 4.75
C GLY A 183 0.54 -3.51 5.25
N LEU A 184 -0.43 -3.07 4.41
CA LEU A 184 -1.38 -2.00 4.78
C LEU A 184 -2.35 -2.43 5.87
N ILE A 185 -2.88 -3.63 5.78
CA ILE A 185 -3.88 -4.16 6.71
C ILE A 185 -3.22 -5.12 7.71
N THR A 186 -2.42 -6.05 7.21
CA THR A 186 -1.74 -7.06 8.03
C THR A 186 -0.24 -6.81 8.06
N PRO A 187 0.39 -6.73 9.26
CA PRO A 187 1.83 -6.55 9.37
C PRO A 187 2.58 -7.71 8.65
N ILE A 188 3.56 -7.37 7.82
CA ILE A 188 4.33 -8.36 7.03
C ILE A 188 5.02 -9.38 7.96
N ALA A 189 5.41 -8.95 9.16
CA ALA A 189 6.07 -9.80 10.15
C ALA A 189 5.17 -10.94 10.68
N SER A 190 3.84 -10.78 10.63
CA SER A 190 2.87 -11.79 11.08
C SER A 190 2.53 -12.81 9.98
N MET A 191 2.94 -12.57 8.73
CA MET A 191 2.66 -13.46 7.61
C MET A 191 3.58 -14.68 7.63
N PRO A 192 3.11 -15.86 7.15
CA PRO A 192 3.94 -17.04 6.97
C PRO A 192 5.07 -16.77 5.96
N GLY A 193 6.20 -17.48 6.07
CA GLY A 193 7.42 -17.22 5.30
C GLY A 193 7.24 -17.23 3.78
N TRP A 194 6.36 -18.10 3.25
CA TRP A 194 6.02 -18.12 1.82
C TRP A 194 5.33 -16.84 1.36
N ALA A 195 4.42 -16.28 2.19
CA ALA A 195 3.73 -15.03 1.89
C ALA A 195 4.71 -13.85 1.93
N GLN A 196 5.65 -13.83 2.89
CA GLN A 196 6.72 -12.82 2.95
C GLN A 196 7.62 -12.86 1.71
N ALA A 197 7.88 -14.03 1.13
CA ALA A 197 8.63 -14.15 -0.11
C ALA A 197 7.88 -13.53 -1.30
N ILE A 198 6.57 -13.77 -1.40
CA ILE A 198 5.72 -13.17 -2.44
C ILE A 198 5.63 -11.65 -2.28
N THR A 199 5.51 -11.14 -1.05
CA THR A 199 5.43 -9.68 -0.83
C THR A 199 6.68 -8.93 -1.31
N ARG A 200 7.84 -9.58 -1.38
CA ARG A 200 9.06 -8.98 -1.94
C ARG A 200 8.95 -8.65 -3.43
N LEU A 201 8.08 -9.35 -4.15
CA LEU A 201 7.83 -9.12 -5.57
C LEU A 201 6.78 -8.04 -5.82
N LEU A 202 6.01 -7.65 -4.80
CA LEU A 202 4.89 -6.74 -4.93
C LEU A 202 5.32 -5.27 -4.85
N PRO A 203 5.01 -4.45 -5.89
CA PRO A 203 5.37 -3.03 -5.93
C PRO A 203 4.84 -2.20 -4.76
N PRO A 204 3.61 -2.41 -4.24
CA PRO A 204 3.06 -1.61 -3.15
C PRO A 204 3.90 -1.66 -1.87
N ARG A 205 4.55 -2.78 -1.59
CA ARG A 205 5.42 -2.93 -0.41
C ARG A 205 6.55 -1.91 -0.36
N TYR A 206 7.20 -1.70 -1.49
CA TYR A 206 8.35 -0.78 -1.57
C TYR A 206 7.91 0.67 -1.46
N PHE A 207 6.74 0.99 -2.01
CA PHE A 207 6.20 2.34 -1.94
C PHE A 207 5.74 2.71 -0.52
N ILE A 208 5.25 1.76 0.27
CA ILE A 208 4.85 1.97 1.68
C ILE A 208 6.07 2.22 2.58
N GLY A 209 7.23 1.66 2.24
CA GLY A 209 8.46 1.77 3.02
C GLY A 209 9.24 3.07 2.83
N ILE A 210 8.78 3.96 1.92
CA ILE A 210 9.39 5.27 1.62
C ILE A 210 8.71 6.36 2.44
#